data_453dc84187f608bf92ecee53ad952472
#
_entry.id   453dc84187f608bf92ecee53ad952472
#
_cell.length_a   1.000
_cell.length_b   1.000
_cell.length_c   1.000
_cell.angle_alpha   90.00
_cell.angle_beta   90.00
_cell.angle_gamma   90.00
#
_symmetry.space_group_name_H-M   'P 1'
#
loop_
_entity.id
_entity.type
_entity.pdbx_description
1 polymer ?
#
loop_
_entity_poly.entity_id
_entity_poly.type
_entity_poly.pdbx_seq_one_letter_code
_entity_poly.pdbx_strand_id
1 'polypeptide(L)'
;MKGIYIYSSNDKDYKANGEAKKVLSQVKAFKKAGVEIEFLDIILDRKIDKVLYRMPFSGVYPKEFIKKCEKEVLDADFVFIRKNIFDGTYYILLKAIKQANPKIKIIVEIPTYPYFQEWNRFIDKPLIWKEKHVIPKVTEEKLVDYYLTLTDDKEIFGIPTIKFSNCISVDDYTPKKCLQKTDEIHLIGVALLANWHGFDRLINGIKDYYQSNGDNAAKVVFHIVGDGPELNNYKKTVEQCNLKNYVIFEGKHKGEELDHLYDISNIGVGSLGMYRIGLEKATSLKLREYCAKGIPFIKANDDEVFNDYEYCLSFANNDEPIDVSKIVTWSASIDYEKAAVSMREYATRNLDWGRYIDEILKKIY
;
A
#
# COMPACT_ATOMS: atom_id res chain seq x y z
N MET A 1 0.39 24.99 13.96
CA MET A 1 1.38 24.54 12.97
C MET A 1 0.69 24.48 11.61
N LYS A 2 1.30 25.05 10.58
CA LYS A 2 0.78 25.06 9.22
C LYS A 2 1.68 24.23 8.30
N GLY A 3 1.10 23.31 7.56
CA GLY A 3 1.82 22.44 6.62
C GLY A 3 1.23 22.50 5.22
N ILE A 4 2.03 22.16 4.24
CA ILE A 4 1.59 22.02 2.84
C ILE A 4 1.88 20.61 2.37
N TYR A 5 0.86 19.92 1.83
CA TYR A 5 1.02 18.60 1.23
C TYR A 5 0.97 18.74 -0.29
N ILE A 6 2.06 18.39 -0.97
CA ILE A 6 2.16 18.43 -2.43
C ILE A 6 2.06 17.01 -2.98
N TYR A 7 1.13 16.80 -3.92
CA TYR A 7 0.91 15.54 -4.61
C TYR A 7 0.78 15.74 -6.11
N SER A 8 1.39 14.86 -6.89
CA SER A 8 1.23 14.83 -8.36
C SER A 8 0.73 13.47 -8.80
N SER A 9 -0.34 13.44 -9.60
CA SER A 9 -0.93 12.23 -10.16
C SER A 9 -0.89 12.22 -11.68
N ASN A 10 -0.69 11.04 -12.25
CA ASN A 10 -0.77 10.79 -13.69
C ASN A 10 -2.17 10.27 -14.12
N ASP A 11 -3.16 10.32 -13.22
CA ASP A 11 -4.51 9.80 -13.43
C ASP A 11 -5.54 10.84 -13.00
N LYS A 12 -6.54 11.12 -13.84
CA LYS A 12 -7.65 12.04 -13.55
C LYS A 12 -8.55 11.53 -12.43
N ASP A 13 -8.78 10.22 -12.45
CA ASP A 13 -9.65 9.55 -11.50
C ASP A 13 -8.85 9.05 -10.29
N TYR A 14 -7.69 9.67 -10.02
CA TYR A 14 -6.74 9.24 -9.00
C TYR A 14 -7.39 9.01 -7.62
N LYS A 15 -8.43 9.78 -7.25
CA LYS A 15 -9.12 9.66 -5.95
C LYS A 15 -9.73 8.28 -5.72
N ALA A 16 -9.92 7.49 -6.77
CA ALA A 16 -10.46 6.13 -6.68
C ALA A 16 -9.36 5.06 -6.50
N ASN A 17 -8.08 5.38 -6.75
CA ASN A 17 -6.99 4.43 -6.65
C ASN A 17 -6.41 4.33 -5.21
N GLY A 18 -5.71 3.22 -4.92
CA GLY A 18 -5.15 2.96 -3.59
C GLY A 18 -4.08 3.96 -3.15
N GLU A 19 -3.31 4.52 -4.11
CA GLU A 19 -2.29 5.52 -3.84
C GLU A 19 -2.90 6.81 -3.32
N ALA A 20 -3.92 7.32 -3.98
CA ALA A 20 -4.59 8.54 -3.55
C ALA A 20 -5.37 8.36 -2.26
N LYS A 21 -5.97 7.18 -2.03
CA LYS A 21 -6.56 6.87 -0.72
C LYS A 21 -5.53 7.02 0.39
N LYS A 22 -4.31 6.51 0.19
CA LYS A 22 -3.20 6.67 1.12
C LYS A 22 -2.87 8.14 1.36
N VAL A 23 -2.67 8.92 0.30
CA VAL A 23 -2.37 10.36 0.36
C VAL A 23 -3.45 11.14 1.12
N LEU A 24 -4.71 10.91 0.79
CA LEU A 24 -5.84 11.57 1.47
C LEU A 24 -5.94 11.16 2.95
N SER A 25 -5.62 9.89 3.27
CA SER A 25 -5.54 9.42 4.65
C SER A 25 -4.43 10.11 5.44
N GLN A 26 -3.26 10.35 4.82
CA GLN A 26 -2.17 11.12 5.43
C GLN A 26 -2.59 12.56 5.69
N VAL A 27 -3.22 13.23 4.71
CA VAL A 27 -3.74 14.62 4.88
C VAL A 27 -4.77 14.68 6.02
N LYS A 28 -5.68 13.70 6.08
CA LYS A 28 -6.67 13.59 7.17
C LYS A 28 -6.00 13.41 8.53
N ALA A 29 -4.93 12.61 8.60
CA ALA A 29 -4.18 12.37 9.82
C ALA A 29 -3.44 13.62 10.30
N PHE A 30 -2.82 14.41 9.41
CA PHE A 30 -2.24 15.71 9.76
C PHE A 30 -3.30 16.64 10.37
N LYS A 31 -4.49 16.72 9.76
CA LYS A 31 -5.60 17.53 10.30
C LYS A 31 -6.05 17.06 11.69
N LYS A 32 -6.14 15.72 11.90
CA LYS A 32 -6.45 15.14 13.21
C LYS A 32 -5.39 15.48 14.28
N ALA A 33 -4.13 15.56 13.88
CA ALA A 33 -3.03 15.96 14.75
C ALA A 33 -2.98 17.48 15.04
N GLY A 34 -4.00 18.24 14.62
CA GLY A 34 -4.09 19.68 14.85
C GLY A 34 -3.24 20.52 13.90
N VAL A 35 -2.77 19.95 12.79
CA VAL A 35 -2.03 20.67 11.76
C VAL A 35 -3.01 21.31 10.78
N GLU A 36 -2.87 22.62 10.55
CA GLU A 36 -3.50 23.30 9.44
C GLU A 36 -2.77 22.90 8.16
N ILE A 37 -3.28 21.88 7.45
CA ILE A 37 -2.64 21.32 6.26
C ILE A 37 -3.38 21.75 4.99
N GLU A 38 -2.68 22.40 4.08
CA GLU A 38 -3.16 22.70 2.74
C GLU A 38 -2.73 21.61 1.78
N PHE A 39 -3.66 21.14 0.94
CA PHE A 39 -3.41 20.10 -0.04
C PHE A 39 -3.32 20.70 -1.44
N LEU A 40 -2.14 20.63 -2.02
CA LEU A 40 -1.84 21.10 -3.37
C LEU A 40 -1.62 19.91 -4.27
N ASP A 41 -2.59 19.60 -5.12
CA ASP A 41 -2.47 18.54 -6.10
C ASP A 41 -2.28 19.07 -7.53
N ILE A 42 -1.61 18.26 -8.34
CA ILE A 42 -1.46 18.48 -9.77
C ILE A 42 -1.73 17.20 -10.54
N ILE A 43 -2.58 17.30 -11.58
CA ILE A 43 -2.94 16.17 -12.44
C ILE A 43 -2.19 16.29 -13.77
N LEU A 44 -1.41 15.25 -14.09
CA LEU A 44 -0.55 15.15 -15.26
C LEU A 44 -1.10 14.09 -16.24
N ASP A 45 -2.35 14.24 -16.68
CA ASP A 45 -3.05 13.21 -17.46
C ASP A 45 -3.11 13.47 -18.96
N ARG A 46 -2.73 14.67 -19.43
CA ARG A 46 -2.72 14.97 -20.86
C ARG A 46 -1.72 14.05 -21.59
N LYS A 47 -2.02 13.65 -22.81
CA LYS A 47 -1.10 12.84 -23.64
C LYS A 47 0.31 13.46 -23.71
N ILE A 48 0.37 14.80 -23.80
CA ILE A 48 1.65 15.52 -23.81
C ILE A 48 2.42 15.36 -22.49
N ASP A 49 1.74 15.35 -21.35
CA ASP A 49 2.40 15.19 -20.04
C ASP A 49 3.08 13.83 -19.95
N LYS A 50 2.44 12.76 -20.46
CA LYS A 50 3.01 11.40 -20.49
C LYS A 50 4.25 11.29 -21.39
N VAL A 51 4.31 12.08 -22.46
CA VAL A 51 5.47 12.19 -23.33
C VAL A 51 6.57 13.00 -22.64
N LEU A 52 6.24 14.19 -22.14
CA LEU A 52 7.17 15.06 -21.43
C LEU A 52 7.78 14.38 -20.20
N TYR A 53 7.00 13.60 -19.46
CA TYR A 53 7.48 12.82 -18.32
C TYR A 53 8.70 11.95 -18.67
N ARG A 54 8.73 11.37 -19.88
CA ARG A 54 9.82 10.53 -20.38
C ARG A 54 10.92 11.25 -21.14
N MET A 55 10.73 12.51 -21.53
CA MET A 55 11.77 13.26 -22.25
C MET A 55 12.87 13.75 -21.29
N PRO A 56 14.16 13.64 -21.67
CA PRO A 56 15.29 13.92 -20.77
C PRO A 56 15.31 15.33 -20.17
N PHE A 57 14.92 16.33 -20.91
CA PHE A 57 15.02 17.76 -20.54
C PHE A 57 13.71 18.41 -20.13
N SER A 58 12.66 17.62 -19.99
CA SER A 58 11.35 18.11 -19.56
C SER A 58 11.13 17.85 -18.07
N GLY A 59 10.10 18.49 -17.50
CA GLY A 59 9.71 18.29 -16.13
C GLY A 59 8.20 18.27 -15.94
N VAL A 60 7.77 17.78 -14.80
CA VAL A 60 6.34 17.55 -14.52
C VAL A 60 5.66 18.76 -13.88
N TYR A 61 6.40 19.65 -13.21
CA TYR A 61 5.81 20.78 -12.50
C TYR A 61 5.74 22.03 -13.39
N PRO A 62 4.54 22.52 -13.76
CA PRO A 62 4.37 23.77 -14.49
C PRO A 62 4.80 24.99 -13.67
N LYS A 63 5.25 26.04 -14.36
CA LYS A 63 5.68 27.29 -13.72
C LYS A 63 4.59 27.93 -12.85
N GLU A 64 3.34 27.85 -13.28
CA GLU A 64 2.18 28.37 -12.53
C GLU A 64 1.99 27.65 -11.20
N PHE A 65 2.20 26.32 -11.19
CA PHE A 65 2.13 25.52 -9.98
C PHE A 65 3.27 25.86 -9.01
N ILE A 66 4.49 26.02 -9.53
CA ILE A 66 5.65 26.43 -8.72
C ILE A 66 5.38 27.79 -8.07
N LYS A 67 4.89 28.79 -8.84
CA LYS A 67 4.51 30.11 -8.31
C LYS A 67 3.40 30.07 -7.26
N LYS A 68 2.46 29.12 -7.40
CA LYS A 68 1.45 28.89 -6.37
C LYS A 68 2.11 28.38 -5.09
N CYS A 69 2.97 27.37 -5.18
CA CYS A 69 3.69 26.86 -4.03
C CYS A 69 4.53 27.93 -3.32
N GLU A 70 5.25 28.80 -4.08
CA GLU A 70 6.00 29.92 -3.52
C GLU A 70 5.15 30.85 -2.64
N LYS A 71 3.90 31.09 -2.99
CA LYS A 71 2.99 31.94 -2.20
C LYS A 71 2.49 31.23 -0.94
N GLU A 72 2.09 29.96 -1.09
CA GLU A 72 1.48 29.20 0.00
C GLU A 72 2.48 28.82 1.11
N VAL A 73 3.78 28.75 0.79
CA VAL A 73 4.81 28.39 1.79
C VAL A 73 5.29 29.54 2.66
N LEU A 74 4.89 30.78 2.41
CA LEU A 74 5.43 31.96 3.11
C LEU A 74 5.23 31.91 4.63
N ASP A 75 4.12 31.37 5.09
CA ASP A 75 3.74 31.24 6.49
C ASP A 75 3.62 29.76 6.93
N ALA A 76 4.09 28.84 6.11
CA ALA A 76 4.09 27.42 6.43
C ALA A 76 5.33 27.01 7.22
N ASP A 77 5.16 26.06 8.11
CA ASP A 77 6.22 25.48 8.93
C ASP A 77 6.95 24.35 8.18
N PHE A 78 6.22 23.54 7.39
CA PHE A 78 6.79 22.46 6.60
C PHE A 78 6.04 22.21 5.29
N VAL A 79 6.74 21.53 4.38
CA VAL A 79 6.16 20.95 3.15
C VAL A 79 6.38 19.46 3.16
N PHE A 80 5.32 18.71 2.94
CA PHE A 80 5.35 17.27 2.74
C PHE A 80 5.08 16.97 1.27
N ILE A 81 6.01 16.30 0.59
CA ILE A 81 5.91 16.00 -0.84
C ILE A 81 5.93 14.49 -1.04
N ARG A 82 4.92 13.94 -1.68
CA ARG A 82 5.03 12.57 -2.20
C ARG A 82 5.82 12.58 -3.50
N LYS A 83 6.95 11.86 -3.51
CA LYS A 83 7.84 11.77 -4.68
C LYS A 83 7.09 11.21 -5.88
N ASN A 84 7.19 11.90 -7.01
CA ASN A 84 6.88 11.38 -8.32
C ASN A 84 8.19 11.04 -9.07
N ILE A 85 8.91 12.07 -9.54
CA ILE A 85 10.21 11.94 -10.19
C ILE A 85 11.09 13.13 -9.81
N PHE A 86 12.39 12.89 -9.59
CA PHE A 86 13.38 13.95 -9.44
C PHE A 86 13.84 14.43 -10.82
N ASP A 87 13.17 15.46 -11.36
CA ASP A 87 13.53 16.11 -12.61
C ASP A 87 13.93 17.59 -12.40
N GLY A 88 14.30 18.27 -13.48
CA GLY A 88 14.71 19.67 -13.40
C GLY A 88 13.66 20.60 -12.82
N THR A 89 12.37 20.36 -13.05
CA THR A 89 11.29 21.19 -12.50
C THR A 89 11.03 20.86 -11.04
N TYR A 90 11.27 19.64 -10.60
CA TYR A 90 11.25 19.26 -9.18
C TYR A 90 12.36 20.02 -8.41
N TYR A 91 13.59 20.04 -8.95
CA TYR A 91 14.67 20.84 -8.37
C TYR A 91 14.30 22.34 -8.28
N ILE A 92 13.71 22.91 -9.34
CA ILE A 92 13.25 24.32 -9.35
C ILE A 92 12.18 24.52 -8.29
N LEU A 93 11.23 23.59 -8.14
CA LEU A 93 10.17 23.67 -7.10
C LEU A 93 10.78 23.71 -5.70
N LEU A 94 11.68 22.78 -5.37
CA LEU A 94 12.32 22.74 -4.05
C LEU A 94 13.12 24.03 -3.76
N LYS A 95 13.85 24.52 -4.75
CA LYS A 95 14.63 25.75 -4.65
C LYS A 95 13.74 26.97 -4.44
N ALA A 96 12.65 27.09 -5.19
CA ALA A 96 11.67 28.16 -5.07
C ALA A 96 11.02 28.17 -3.66
N ILE A 97 10.65 26.99 -3.14
CA ILE A 97 10.11 26.85 -1.78
C ILE A 97 11.13 27.31 -0.74
N LYS A 98 12.39 26.86 -0.81
CA LYS A 98 13.46 27.27 0.13
C LYS A 98 13.82 28.75 0.01
N GLN A 99 13.73 29.35 -1.18
CA GLN A 99 13.96 30.77 -1.39
C GLN A 99 12.83 31.64 -0.83
N ALA A 100 11.57 31.21 -0.99
CA ALA A 100 10.40 31.89 -0.46
C ALA A 100 10.35 31.82 1.09
N ASN A 101 10.72 30.67 1.65
CA ASN A 101 10.77 30.47 3.10
C ASN A 101 12.03 29.65 3.49
N PRO A 102 13.15 30.31 3.82
CA PRO A 102 14.41 29.62 4.14
C PRO A 102 14.38 28.71 5.37
N LYS A 103 13.40 28.90 6.28
CA LYS A 103 13.27 28.13 7.52
C LYS A 103 12.39 26.87 7.34
N ILE A 104 11.66 26.79 6.24
CA ILE A 104 10.70 25.70 6.01
C ILE A 104 11.39 24.34 6.01
N LYS A 105 10.74 23.36 6.64
CA LYS A 105 11.19 21.96 6.58
C LYS A 105 10.56 21.27 5.38
N ILE A 106 11.38 20.60 4.57
CA ILE A 106 10.92 19.83 3.42
C ILE A 106 11.12 18.35 3.68
N ILE A 107 10.00 17.61 3.71
CA ILE A 107 9.96 16.15 3.86
C ILE A 107 9.48 15.55 2.56
N VAL A 108 10.21 14.58 2.02
CA VAL A 108 9.83 13.89 0.77
C VAL A 108 9.61 12.43 1.04
N GLU A 109 8.37 11.95 0.83
CA GLU A 109 8.06 10.53 0.89
C GLU A 109 8.56 9.82 -0.37
N ILE A 110 9.45 8.84 -0.19
CA ILE A 110 9.89 7.89 -1.22
C ILE A 110 9.09 6.60 -1.02
N PRO A 111 8.09 6.31 -1.88
CA PRO A 111 7.14 5.21 -1.65
C PRO A 111 7.77 3.82 -1.77
N THR A 112 8.83 3.69 -2.55
CA THR A 112 9.60 2.45 -2.74
C THR A 112 11.08 2.80 -2.81
N TYR A 113 11.95 2.04 -2.13
CA TYR A 113 13.38 2.19 -2.20
C TYR A 113 14.04 0.80 -1.97
N PRO A 114 15.08 0.44 -2.75
CA PRO A 114 15.59 1.09 -3.97
C PRO A 114 14.63 0.90 -5.15
N TYR A 115 14.33 1.96 -5.89
CA TYR A 115 13.32 1.96 -6.96
C TYR A 115 13.89 1.95 -8.39
N PHE A 116 15.18 2.15 -8.57
CA PHE A 116 15.78 2.13 -9.91
C PHE A 116 15.63 0.79 -10.62
N GLN A 117 15.48 -0.30 -9.89
CA GLN A 117 15.25 -1.63 -10.44
C GLN A 117 13.85 -1.79 -11.06
N GLU A 118 12.88 -0.96 -10.67
CA GLU A 118 11.55 -0.93 -11.25
C GLU A 118 11.58 -0.38 -12.69
N TRP A 119 12.59 0.41 -13.03
CA TRP A 119 12.79 1.04 -14.34
C TRP A 119 13.78 0.25 -15.20
N ASN A 120 13.43 -0.98 -15.55
CA ASN A 120 14.29 -1.90 -16.27
C ASN A 120 14.10 -1.90 -17.81
N ARG A 121 13.05 -1.22 -18.32
CA ARG A 121 12.79 -1.14 -19.75
C ARG A 121 13.62 -0.02 -20.40
N PHE A 122 13.93 -0.19 -21.68
CA PHE A 122 14.69 0.82 -22.46
C PHE A 122 14.02 2.20 -22.42
N ILE A 123 12.68 2.25 -22.45
CA ILE A 123 11.88 3.48 -22.41
C ILE A 123 12.01 4.23 -21.06
N ASP A 124 12.50 3.61 -20.04
CA ASP A 124 12.62 4.19 -18.70
C ASP A 124 14.02 4.80 -18.44
N LYS A 125 15.00 4.58 -19.36
CA LYS A 125 16.35 5.17 -19.26
C LYS A 125 16.39 6.69 -19.07
N PRO A 126 15.53 7.50 -19.74
CA PRO A 126 15.50 8.93 -19.52
C PRO A 126 15.09 9.32 -18.07
N LEU A 127 14.25 8.52 -17.42
CA LEU A 127 13.84 8.76 -16.03
C LEU A 127 15.04 8.58 -15.08
N ILE A 128 15.77 7.48 -15.26
CA ILE A 128 17.00 7.22 -14.49
C ILE A 128 18.02 8.34 -14.72
N TRP A 129 18.17 8.80 -15.96
CA TRP A 129 19.07 9.89 -16.29
C TRP A 129 18.69 11.19 -15.58
N LYS A 130 17.41 11.57 -15.59
CA LYS A 130 16.91 12.76 -14.88
C LYS A 130 17.26 12.70 -13.39
N GLU A 131 16.94 11.61 -12.72
CA GLU A 131 17.15 11.47 -11.30
C GLU A 131 18.64 11.50 -10.94
N LYS A 132 19.47 10.80 -11.69
CA LYS A 132 20.95 10.82 -11.49
C LYS A 132 21.59 12.22 -11.63
N HIS A 133 20.95 13.12 -12.39
CA HIS A 133 21.44 14.50 -12.55
C HIS A 133 20.83 15.48 -11.53
N VAL A 134 19.66 15.18 -11.00
CA VAL A 134 18.94 16.08 -10.08
C VAL A 134 19.24 15.77 -8.63
N ILE A 135 19.29 14.49 -8.25
CA ILE A 135 19.53 14.07 -6.87
C ILE A 135 20.81 14.70 -6.27
N PRO A 136 21.98 14.70 -6.94
CA PRO A 136 23.17 15.34 -6.38
C PRO A 136 22.96 16.82 -6.06
N LYS A 137 22.31 17.57 -6.95
CA LYS A 137 22.03 19.00 -6.74
C LYS A 137 21.11 19.24 -5.54
N VAL A 138 20.06 18.40 -5.39
CA VAL A 138 19.14 18.47 -4.24
C VAL A 138 19.89 18.22 -2.93
N THR A 139 20.83 17.28 -2.93
CA THR A 139 21.66 16.92 -1.78
C THR A 139 22.67 18.01 -1.45
N GLU A 140 23.45 18.45 -2.44
CA GLU A 140 24.49 19.49 -2.28
C GLU A 140 23.94 20.81 -1.77
N GLU A 141 22.78 21.23 -2.30
CA GLU A 141 22.09 22.47 -1.88
C GLU A 141 21.21 22.27 -0.63
N LYS A 142 21.16 21.06 -0.04
CA LYS A 142 20.36 20.71 1.15
C LYS A 142 18.89 21.15 1.04
N LEU A 143 18.31 20.89 -0.13
CA LEU A 143 16.93 21.34 -0.41
C LEU A 143 15.86 20.48 0.29
N VAL A 144 16.19 19.27 0.70
CA VAL A 144 15.32 18.35 1.44
C VAL A 144 15.92 18.12 2.82
N ASP A 145 15.10 18.20 3.86
CA ASP A 145 15.54 17.98 5.25
C ASP A 145 15.47 16.50 5.63
N TYR A 146 14.40 15.78 5.19
CA TYR A 146 14.21 14.36 5.47
C TYR A 146 13.57 13.64 4.30
N TYR A 147 14.02 12.40 4.08
CA TYR A 147 13.24 11.43 3.31
C TYR A 147 12.39 10.56 4.24
N LEU A 148 11.14 10.34 3.88
CA LEU A 148 10.27 9.37 4.52
C LEU A 148 10.31 8.07 3.71
N THR A 149 10.67 6.95 4.33
CA THR A 149 10.90 5.66 3.67
C THR A 149 10.33 4.48 4.43
N LEU A 150 10.03 3.41 3.71
CA LEU A 150 9.61 2.12 4.28
C LEU A 150 10.79 1.21 4.68
N THR A 151 12.02 1.61 4.34
CA THR A 151 13.23 0.81 4.59
C THR A 151 13.96 1.24 5.86
N ASP A 152 14.93 0.42 6.30
CA ASP A 152 15.75 0.67 7.48
C ASP A 152 16.96 1.59 7.22
N ASP A 153 17.07 2.10 5.99
CA ASP A 153 18.14 3.02 5.64
C ASP A 153 18.07 4.29 6.49
N LYS A 154 19.16 4.64 7.16
CA LYS A 154 19.25 5.86 7.97
C LYS A 154 19.43 7.11 7.11
N GLU A 155 19.95 6.93 5.91
CA GLU A 155 20.18 7.98 4.91
C GLU A 155 19.88 7.43 3.52
N ILE A 156 19.26 8.26 2.68
CA ILE A 156 19.06 7.99 1.25
C ILE A 156 19.64 9.17 0.50
N PHE A 157 20.52 8.92 -0.44
CA PHE A 157 21.25 9.96 -1.20
C PHE A 157 21.92 11.03 -0.30
N GLY A 158 22.43 10.65 0.88
CA GLY A 158 23.06 11.57 1.83
C GLY A 158 22.09 12.48 2.62
N ILE A 159 20.81 12.21 2.56
CA ILE A 159 19.77 12.92 3.31
C ILE A 159 19.19 11.98 4.38
N PRO A 160 19.07 12.42 5.66
CA PRO A 160 18.55 11.59 6.73
C PRO A 160 17.13 11.11 6.45
N THR A 161 16.80 9.92 6.96
CA THR A 161 15.50 9.31 6.77
C THR A 161 14.66 9.28 8.04
N ILE A 162 13.36 9.24 7.83
CA ILE A 162 12.37 8.86 8.84
C ILE A 162 11.74 7.55 8.34
N LYS A 163 11.94 6.45 9.08
CA LYS A 163 11.27 5.18 8.74
C LYS A 163 9.80 5.29 9.11
N PHE A 164 8.95 4.81 8.23
CA PHE A 164 7.53 4.62 8.51
C PHE A 164 7.05 3.24 8.02
N SER A 165 5.86 2.84 8.38
CA SER A 165 5.17 1.70 7.78
C SER A 165 3.95 2.17 7.02
N ASN A 166 3.49 1.40 6.05
CA ASN A 166 2.19 1.67 5.45
C ASN A 166 1.10 1.58 6.52
N CYS A 167 0.29 2.62 6.59
CA CYS A 167 -0.82 2.77 7.50
C CYS A 167 -2.11 3.04 6.75
N ILE A 168 -3.20 3.02 7.49
CA ILE A 168 -4.55 3.32 7.04
C ILE A 168 -5.18 4.34 7.99
N SER A 169 -6.27 4.98 7.57
CA SER A 169 -7.17 5.65 8.51
C SER A 169 -8.13 4.60 9.04
N VAL A 170 -7.89 4.11 10.24
CA VAL A 170 -8.66 2.99 10.82
C VAL A 170 -10.14 3.30 10.89
N ASP A 171 -10.52 4.56 11.13
CA ASP A 171 -11.93 5.01 11.18
C ASP A 171 -12.66 4.89 9.83
N ASP A 172 -11.95 4.78 8.72
CA ASP A 172 -12.56 4.63 7.40
C ASP A 172 -13.02 3.18 7.13
N TYR A 173 -12.69 2.25 8.04
CA TYR A 173 -13.03 0.83 7.94
C TYR A 173 -14.00 0.43 9.04
N THR A 174 -15.22 0.05 8.65
CA THR A 174 -16.20 -0.51 9.56
C THR A 174 -15.74 -1.91 10.00
N PRO A 175 -15.70 -2.21 11.30
CA PRO A 175 -15.45 -3.57 11.78
C PRO A 175 -16.48 -4.52 11.17
N LYS A 176 -16.04 -5.74 10.82
CA LYS A 176 -16.98 -6.75 10.31
C LYS A 176 -18.01 -7.08 11.36
N LYS A 177 -19.21 -7.40 10.91
CA LYS A 177 -20.25 -7.97 11.79
C LYS A 177 -19.77 -9.34 12.24
N CYS A 178 -20.01 -9.65 13.52
CA CYS A 178 -19.59 -10.94 14.06
C CYS A 178 -20.32 -12.08 13.34
N LEU A 179 -19.54 -13.05 12.85
CA LEU A 179 -20.11 -14.24 12.24
C LEU A 179 -20.54 -15.21 13.33
N GLN A 180 -21.73 -15.76 13.19
CA GLN A 180 -22.07 -17.01 13.87
C GLN A 180 -21.11 -18.10 13.35
N LYS A 181 -20.68 -18.99 14.26
CA LYS A 181 -19.83 -20.13 13.91
C LYS A 181 -20.57 -20.96 12.84
N THR A 182 -20.02 -21.02 11.64
CA THR A 182 -20.53 -21.86 10.55
C THR A 182 -19.60 -23.06 10.39
N ASP A 183 -20.12 -24.16 9.84
CA ASP A 183 -19.33 -25.33 9.52
C ASP A 183 -18.43 -25.13 8.28
N GLU A 184 -18.53 -23.95 7.66
CA GLU A 184 -17.78 -23.56 6.47
C GLU A 184 -16.76 -22.48 6.80
N ILE A 185 -15.55 -22.56 6.22
CA ILE A 185 -14.49 -21.56 6.35
C ILE A 185 -14.43 -20.76 5.06
N HIS A 186 -14.79 -19.50 5.13
CA HIS A 186 -14.76 -18.58 4.01
C HIS A 186 -13.47 -17.74 4.03
N LEU A 187 -12.66 -17.89 2.98
CA LEU A 187 -11.44 -17.12 2.74
C LEU A 187 -11.76 -15.98 1.75
N ILE A 188 -11.20 -14.79 1.93
CA ILE A 188 -11.38 -13.67 1.00
C ILE A 188 -10.06 -13.06 0.55
N GLY A 189 -9.86 -12.99 -0.77
CA GLY A 189 -8.71 -12.32 -1.38
C GLY A 189 -9.15 -11.13 -2.23
N VAL A 190 -8.90 -9.92 -1.78
CA VAL A 190 -9.25 -8.68 -2.52
C VAL A 190 -8.00 -8.11 -3.17
N ALA A 191 -7.97 -8.01 -4.52
CA ALA A 191 -6.79 -7.55 -5.23
C ALA A 191 -7.06 -7.08 -6.68
N LEU A 192 -6.13 -6.26 -7.21
CA LEU A 192 -5.86 -6.25 -8.66
C LEU A 192 -5.06 -7.53 -8.96
N LEU A 193 -5.73 -8.53 -9.56
CA LEU A 193 -5.23 -9.89 -9.70
C LEU A 193 -3.95 -9.96 -10.55
N ALA A 194 -2.81 -9.97 -9.89
CA ALA A 194 -1.47 -10.06 -10.49
C ALA A 194 -0.71 -11.27 -9.94
N ASN A 195 0.35 -11.71 -10.63
CA ASN A 195 1.07 -12.95 -10.31
C ASN A 195 1.65 -12.99 -8.89
N TRP A 196 2.05 -11.83 -8.35
CA TRP A 196 2.58 -11.72 -6.98
C TRP A 196 1.54 -11.88 -5.88
N HIS A 197 0.22 -11.89 -6.21
CA HIS A 197 -0.78 -12.27 -5.23
C HIS A 197 -0.75 -13.76 -4.90
N GLY A 198 -0.29 -14.60 -5.85
CA GLY A 198 -0.06 -16.02 -5.62
C GLY A 198 -1.31 -16.81 -5.24
N PHE A 199 -2.50 -16.38 -5.70
CA PHE A 199 -3.76 -17.07 -5.39
C PHE A 199 -3.84 -18.46 -6.02
N ASP A 200 -3.09 -18.71 -7.08
CA ASP A 200 -2.88 -20.05 -7.65
C ASP A 200 -2.30 -21.05 -6.63
N ARG A 201 -1.42 -20.61 -5.72
CA ARG A 201 -0.88 -21.44 -4.64
C ARG A 201 -1.99 -21.90 -3.69
N LEU A 202 -2.91 -20.99 -3.34
CA LEU A 202 -4.05 -21.35 -2.49
C LEU A 202 -5.06 -22.23 -3.25
N ILE A 203 -5.33 -21.97 -4.53
CA ILE A 203 -6.19 -22.81 -5.37
C ILE A 203 -5.64 -24.25 -5.44
N ASN A 204 -4.33 -24.40 -5.67
CA ASN A 204 -3.68 -25.70 -5.67
C ASN A 204 -3.72 -26.36 -4.27
N GLY A 205 -3.52 -25.58 -3.22
CA GLY A 205 -3.64 -26.08 -1.85
C GLY A 205 -5.05 -26.59 -1.51
N ILE A 206 -6.10 -25.91 -1.99
CA ILE A 206 -7.50 -26.36 -1.85
C ILE A 206 -7.71 -27.69 -2.59
N LYS A 207 -7.16 -27.84 -3.82
CA LYS A 207 -7.20 -29.10 -4.55
C LYS A 207 -6.56 -30.24 -3.72
N ASP A 208 -5.33 -30.02 -3.25
CA ASP A 208 -4.58 -31.04 -2.51
C ASP A 208 -5.27 -31.40 -1.19
N TYR A 209 -5.87 -30.41 -0.52
CA TYR A 209 -6.65 -30.60 0.70
C TYR A 209 -7.86 -31.52 0.51
N TYR A 210 -8.67 -31.30 -0.54
CA TYR A 210 -9.83 -32.14 -0.81
C TYR A 210 -9.44 -33.53 -1.34
N GLN A 211 -8.35 -33.63 -2.10
CA GLN A 211 -7.84 -34.93 -2.55
C GLN A 211 -7.36 -35.81 -1.37
N SER A 212 -6.80 -35.17 -0.33
CA SER A 212 -6.26 -35.87 0.83
C SER A 212 -7.32 -36.24 1.88
N ASN A 213 -8.39 -35.47 2.04
CA ASN A 213 -9.36 -35.58 3.13
C ASN A 213 -10.72 -36.18 2.65
N GLY A 214 -11.01 -36.15 1.36
CA GLY A 214 -12.26 -36.68 0.79
C GLY A 214 -13.51 -36.09 1.47
N ASP A 215 -14.49 -36.93 1.79
CA ASP A 215 -15.76 -36.55 2.41
C ASP A 215 -15.63 -36.06 3.85
N ASN A 216 -14.47 -36.25 4.49
CA ASN A 216 -14.21 -35.75 5.87
C ASN A 216 -13.61 -34.33 5.87
N ALA A 217 -13.39 -33.71 4.71
CA ALA A 217 -12.85 -32.37 4.61
C ALA A 217 -13.84 -31.34 5.17
N ALA A 218 -13.36 -30.46 6.07
CA ALA A 218 -14.10 -29.27 6.40
C ALA A 218 -14.29 -28.42 5.14
N LYS A 219 -15.48 -27.83 4.96
CA LYS A 219 -15.75 -27.03 3.77
C LYS A 219 -14.99 -25.71 3.82
N VAL A 220 -14.15 -25.50 2.82
CA VAL A 220 -13.36 -24.27 2.63
C VAL A 220 -13.77 -23.62 1.31
N VAL A 221 -14.19 -22.36 1.37
CA VAL A 221 -14.60 -21.57 0.20
C VAL A 221 -13.68 -20.37 0.06
N PHE A 222 -13.12 -20.16 -1.13
CA PHE A 222 -12.26 -19.01 -1.40
C PHE A 222 -12.93 -18.03 -2.35
N HIS A 223 -13.24 -16.83 -1.83
CA HIS A 223 -13.79 -15.72 -2.57
C HIS A 223 -12.67 -14.85 -3.14
N ILE A 224 -12.57 -14.78 -4.47
CA ILE A 224 -11.60 -13.94 -5.17
C ILE A 224 -12.32 -12.68 -5.66
N VAL A 225 -11.99 -11.55 -5.03
CA VAL A 225 -12.60 -10.26 -5.33
C VAL A 225 -11.61 -9.40 -6.10
N GLY A 226 -12.01 -8.97 -7.28
CA GLY A 226 -11.20 -8.10 -8.14
C GLY A 226 -11.13 -8.57 -9.58
N ASP A 227 -10.19 -7.97 -10.31
CA ASP A 227 -9.92 -8.24 -11.71
C ASP A 227 -8.43 -7.99 -11.98
N GLY A 228 -7.89 -8.49 -13.07
CA GLY A 228 -6.49 -8.26 -13.42
C GLY A 228 -5.91 -9.29 -14.38
N PRO A 229 -4.62 -9.16 -14.70
CA PRO A 229 -3.96 -10.03 -15.69
C PRO A 229 -4.06 -11.53 -15.40
N GLU A 230 -4.07 -11.91 -14.12
CA GLU A 230 -4.09 -13.32 -13.70
C GLU A 230 -5.50 -13.94 -13.60
N LEU A 231 -6.58 -13.18 -13.77
CA LEU A 231 -7.94 -13.70 -13.62
C LEU A 231 -8.21 -14.93 -14.50
N ASN A 232 -7.81 -14.89 -15.77
CA ASN A 232 -8.04 -15.99 -16.69
C ASN A 232 -7.21 -17.23 -16.32
N ASN A 233 -5.99 -17.03 -15.83
CA ASN A 233 -5.13 -18.12 -15.36
C ASN A 233 -5.75 -18.81 -14.15
N TYR A 234 -6.23 -18.04 -13.17
CA TYR A 234 -6.91 -18.58 -11.97
C TYR A 234 -8.19 -19.33 -12.35
N LYS A 235 -9.04 -18.78 -13.23
CA LYS A 235 -10.25 -19.47 -13.71
C LYS A 235 -9.93 -20.81 -14.39
N LYS A 236 -8.90 -20.82 -15.24
CA LYS A 236 -8.45 -22.05 -15.90
C LYS A 236 -7.98 -23.09 -14.90
N THR A 237 -7.20 -22.70 -13.89
CA THR A 237 -6.73 -23.62 -12.83
C THR A 237 -7.91 -24.19 -12.04
N VAL A 238 -8.89 -23.36 -11.65
CA VAL A 238 -10.10 -23.78 -10.93
C VAL A 238 -10.89 -24.79 -11.75
N GLU A 239 -11.02 -24.57 -13.06
CA GLU A 239 -11.72 -25.50 -13.96
C GLU A 239 -10.99 -26.83 -14.12
N GLN A 240 -9.69 -26.80 -14.34
CA GLN A 240 -8.83 -28.00 -14.46
C GLN A 240 -8.81 -28.83 -13.17
N CYS A 241 -8.94 -28.21 -12.02
CA CYS A 241 -8.96 -28.86 -10.71
C CYS A 241 -10.37 -29.22 -10.21
N ASN A 242 -11.44 -28.97 -10.99
CA ASN A 242 -12.84 -29.16 -10.61
C ASN A 242 -13.24 -28.46 -9.30
N LEU A 243 -12.74 -27.23 -9.07
CA LEU A 243 -12.93 -26.49 -7.82
C LEU A 243 -14.02 -25.41 -7.89
N LYS A 244 -14.93 -25.43 -8.88
CA LYS A 244 -15.97 -24.39 -9.08
C LYS A 244 -16.88 -24.18 -7.86
N ASN A 245 -17.05 -25.20 -7.03
CA ASN A 245 -17.85 -25.12 -5.80
C ASN A 245 -17.08 -24.57 -4.58
N TYR A 246 -15.75 -24.42 -4.70
CA TYR A 246 -14.85 -24.04 -3.61
C TYR A 246 -14.07 -22.76 -3.87
N VAL A 247 -14.02 -22.30 -5.13
CA VAL A 247 -13.37 -21.05 -5.51
C VAL A 247 -14.34 -20.21 -6.33
N ILE A 248 -14.74 -19.08 -5.75
CA ILE A 248 -15.76 -18.20 -6.31
C ILE A 248 -15.11 -16.88 -6.76
N PHE A 249 -15.35 -16.52 -8.01
CA PHE A 249 -14.89 -15.25 -8.58
C PHE A 249 -16.00 -14.21 -8.48
N GLU A 250 -15.87 -13.32 -7.52
CA GLU A 250 -16.88 -12.30 -7.22
C GLU A 250 -16.88 -11.12 -8.21
N GLY A 251 -15.77 -10.91 -8.93
CA GLY A 251 -15.58 -9.71 -9.74
C GLY A 251 -15.16 -8.50 -8.89
N LYS A 252 -15.35 -7.29 -9.42
CA LYS A 252 -14.99 -6.05 -8.73
C LYS A 252 -16.14 -5.58 -7.84
N HIS A 253 -15.90 -5.47 -6.55
CA HIS A 253 -16.82 -4.90 -5.58
C HIS A 253 -16.19 -3.74 -4.81
N LYS A 254 -17.02 -2.82 -4.32
CA LYS A 254 -16.64 -1.67 -3.48
C LYS A 254 -17.80 -1.26 -2.57
N GLY A 255 -17.48 -0.50 -1.52
CA GLY A 255 -18.50 -0.02 -0.56
C GLY A 255 -19.24 -1.18 0.10
N GLU A 256 -20.55 -1.05 0.23
CA GLU A 256 -21.42 -2.01 0.93
C GLU A 256 -21.35 -3.44 0.39
N GLU A 257 -21.22 -3.61 -0.94
CA GLU A 257 -21.08 -4.94 -1.55
C GLU A 257 -19.78 -5.64 -1.10
N LEU A 258 -18.69 -4.91 -1.04
CA LEU A 258 -17.42 -5.44 -0.53
C LEU A 258 -17.47 -5.67 0.98
N ASP A 259 -18.13 -4.80 1.72
CA ASP A 259 -18.31 -4.96 3.16
C ASP A 259 -19.14 -6.21 3.48
N HIS A 260 -20.15 -6.54 2.68
CA HIS A 260 -20.91 -7.79 2.80
C HIS A 260 -20.02 -9.02 2.60
N LEU A 261 -19.13 -9.01 1.59
CA LEU A 261 -18.17 -10.11 1.37
C LEU A 261 -17.18 -10.26 2.53
N TYR A 262 -16.74 -9.16 3.13
CA TYR A 262 -15.94 -9.21 4.37
C TYR A 262 -16.74 -9.78 5.54
N ASP A 263 -18.00 -9.41 5.67
CA ASP A 263 -18.88 -9.88 6.77
C ASP A 263 -19.05 -11.40 6.74
N ILE A 264 -19.20 -12.01 5.58
CA ILE A 264 -19.33 -13.48 5.44
C ILE A 264 -17.98 -14.22 5.49
N SER A 265 -16.85 -13.54 5.46
CA SER A 265 -15.54 -14.18 5.39
C SER A 265 -14.91 -14.36 6.78
N ASN A 266 -14.27 -15.50 7.01
CA ASN A 266 -13.57 -15.82 8.25
C ASN A 266 -12.11 -15.36 8.21
N ILE A 267 -11.43 -15.50 7.07
CA ILE A 267 -9.98 -15.29 6.95
C ILE A 267 -9.68 -14.47 5.69
N GLY A 268 -8.90 -13.41 5.86
CA GLY A 268 -8.36 -12.61 4.78
C GLY A 268 -7.13 -13.26 4.13
N VAL A 269 -7.01 -13.15 2.81
CA VAL A 269 -5.88 -13.68 2.06
C VAL A 269 -4.98 -12.54 1.58
N GLY A 270 -3.78 -12.46 2.14
CA GLY A 270 -2.73 -11.54 1.73
C GLY A 270 -2.08 -11.89 0.40
N SER A 271 -0.91 -11.35 0.14
CA SER A 271 -0.10 -11.77 -1.00
C SER A 271 0.69 -13.02 -0.65
N LEU A 272 0.63 -14.02 -1.52
CA LEU A 272 1.24 -15.34 -1.32
C LEU A 272 2.40 -15.63 -2.29
N GLY A 273 2.69 -14.70 -3.22
CA GLY A 273 3.68 -14.89 -4.29
C GLY A 273 4.61 -13.70 -4.50
N MET A 274 4.94 -12.93 -3.45
CA MET A 274 5.81 -11.74 -3.56
C MET A 274 7.24 -12.07 -4.02
N TYR A 275 7.73 -13.30 -3.77
CA TYR A 275 9.01 -13.78 -4.28
C TYR A 275 9.09 -13.73 -5.83
N ARG A 276 7.95 -13.83 -6.55
CA ARG A 276 7.88 -13.76 -8.03
C ARG A 276 8.33 -12.42 -8.60
N ILE A 277 8.34 -11.40 -7.76
CA ILE A 277 8.87 -10.06 -8.09
C ILE A 277 10.11 -9.69 -7.26
N GLY A 278 10.75 -10.69 -6.66
CA GLY A 278 12.00 -10.52 -5.89
C GLY A 278 11.81 -9.82 -4.54
N LEU A 279 10.59 -9.78 -4.00
CA LEU A 279 10.31 -9.15 -2.70
C LEU A 279 10.13 -10.21 -1.61
N GLU A 280 11.00 -10.14 -0.60
CA GLU A 280 10.85 -10.88 0.64
C GLU A 280 10.03 -10.09 1.66
N LYS A 281 10.31 -8.79 1.79
CA LYS A 281 9.62 -7.88 2.69
C LYS A 281 8.64 -7.00 1.93
N ALA A 282 7.41 -6.90 2.41
CA ALA A 282 6.42 -5.98 1.85
C ALA A 282 5.36 -5.61 2.88
N THR A 283 4.98 -4.34 2.90
CA THR A 283 3.95 -3.79 3.78
C THR A 283 2.65 -3.61 2.98
N SER A 284 1.75 -4.57 3.09
CA SER A 284 0.51 -4.59 2.31
C SER A 284 -0.62 -3.83 3.00
N LEU A 285 -1.26 -2.88 2.31
CA LEU A 285 -2.44 -2.16 2.83
C LEU A 285 -3.60 -3.11 3.15
N LYS A 286 -3.82 -4.16 2.33
CA LYS A 286 -4.91 -5.12 2.55
C LYS A 286 -4.82 -5.84 3.91
N LEU A 287 -3.61 -6.16 4.40
CA LEU A 287 -3.45 -6.77 5.71
C LEU A 287 -3.84 -5.81 6.84
N ARG A 288 -3.56 -4.51 6.65
CA ARG A 288 -3.99 -3.45 7.58
C ARG A 288 -5.51 -3.30 7.56
N GLU A 289 -6.11 -3.38 6.38
CA GLU A 289 -7.58 -3.35 6.22
C GLU A 289 -8.25 -4.55 6.90
N TYR A 290 -7.73 -5.77 6.69
CA TYR A 290 -8.21 -6.96 7.39
C TYR A 290 -8.10 -6.79 8.90
N CYS A 291 -6.95 -6.32 9.39
CA CYS A 291 -6.75 -6.07 10.81
C CYS A 291 -7.75 -5.04 11.36
N ALA A 292 -7.96 -3.92 10.67
CA ALA A 292 -8.92 -2.89 11.09
C ALA A 292 -10.37 -3.38 11.07
N LYS A 293 -10.70 -4.31 10.18
CA LYS A 293 -12.01 -4.96 10.13
C LYS A 293 -12.18 -6.11 11.13
N GLY A 294 -11.10 -6.53 11.78
CA GLY A 294 -11.12 -7.67 12.71
C GLY A 294 -11.21 -9.02 12.01
N ILE A 295 -10.60 -9.16 10.85
CA ILE A 295 -10.54 -10.39 10.06
C ILE A 295 -9.15 -11.00 10.19
N PRO A 296 -8.96 -12.13 10.88
CA PRO A 296 -7.71 -12.89 10.86
C PRO A 296 -7.26 -13.16 9.42
N PHE A 297 -5.96 -13.26 9.17
CA PHE A 297 -5.49 -13.34 7.79
C PHE A 297 -4.24 -14.20 7.63
N ILE A 298 -4.01 -14.64 6.38
CA ILE A 298 -2.81 -15.37 5.98
C ILE A 298 -1.91 -14.51 5.09
N LYS A 299 -0.59 -14.73 5.17
CA LYS A 299 0.41 -14.08 4.32
C LYS A 299 1.58 -15.02 4.01
N ALA A 300 2.42 -14.68 3.02
CA ALA A 300 3.65 -15.39 2.73
C ALA A 300 4.91 -14.49 2.75
N ASN A 301 4.76 -13.18 2.60
CA ASN A 301 5.90 -12.27 2.69
C ASN A 301 6.17 -11.83 4.13
N ASP A 302 7.40 -11.39 4.40
CA ASP A 302 7.74 -10.74 5.65
C ASP A 302 7.05 -9.36 5.74
N ASP A 303 6.33 -9.13 6.83
CA ASP A 303 5.76 -7.84 7.20
C ASP A 303 5.97 -7.67 8.72
N GLU A 304 6.96 -6.85 9.08
CA GLU A 304 7.46 -6.70 10.45
C GLU A 304 6.35 -6.43 11.48
N VAL A 305 5.29 -5.74 11.04
CA VAL A 305 4.16 -5.39 11.93
C VAL A 305 3.33 -6.61 12.31
N PHE A 306 3.36 -7.66 11.48
CA PHE A 306 2.56 -8.86 11.65
C PHE A 306 3.40 -10.13 11.84
N ASN A 307 4.69 -9.99 12.08
CA ASN A 307 5.51 -11.11 12.51
C ASN A 307 5.12 -11.47 13.94
N ASP A 308 4.92 -12.76 14.21
CA ASP A 308 4.45 -13.28 15.51
C ASP A 308 3.09 -12.72 15.98
N TYR A 309 2.29 -12.18 15.04
CA TYR A 309 0.97 -11.66 15.37
C TYR A 309 -0.05 -12.79 15.47
N GLU A 310 -0.74 -12.92 16.62
CA GLU A 310 -1.66 -14.01 16.95
C GLU A 310 -2.72 -14.31 15.86
N TYR A 311 -3.21 -13.27 15.21
CA TYR A 311 -4.26 -13.37 14.16
C TYR A 311 -3.70 -13.34 12.73
N CYS A 312 -2.43 -13.72 12.57
CA CYS A 312 -1.76 -13.84 11.27
C CYS A 312 -1.08 -15.20 11.14
N LEU A 313 -1.54 -16.03 10.20
CA LEU A 313 -0.85 -17.26 9.85
C LEU A 313 0.08 -17.03 8.66
N SER A 314 1.37 -17.26 8.86
CA SER A 314 2.40 -17.08 7.84
C SER A 314 2.76 -18.38 7.14
N PHE A 315 2.98 -18.29 5.82
CA PHE A 315 3.47 -19.38 4.97
C PHE A 315 4.82 -19.01 4.35
N ALA A 316 5.55 -19.98 3.83
CA ALA A 316 6.80 -19.73 3.11
C ALA A 316 6.54 -18.90 1.84
N ASN A 317 7.44 -17.94 1.58
CA ASN A 317 7.39 -17.09 0.38
C ASN A 317 8.09 -17.79 -0.79
N ASN A 318 7.47 -18.87 -1.29
CA ASN A 318 7.94 -19.73 -2.37
C ASN A 318 6.80 -20.12 -3.30
N ASP A 319 6.98 -21.11 -4.19
CA ASP A 319 5.98 -21.53 -5.18
C ASP A 319 5.14 -22.75 -4.76
N GLU A 320 5.39 -23.29 -3.57
CA GLU A 320 4.66 -24.46 -3.08
C GLU A 320 3.19 -24.14 -2.81
N PRO A 321 2.27 -25.09 -3.02
CA PRO A 321 0.87 -24.94 -2.62
C PRO A 321 0.73 -24.58 -1.14
N ILE A 322 -0.29 -23.80 -0.83
CA ILE A 322 -0.60 -23.44 0.56
C ILE A 322 -1.23 -24.65 1.28
N ASP A 323 -0.69 -25.02 2.43
CA ASP A 323 -1.24 -26.07 3.27
C ASP A 323 -2.57 -25.62 3.91
N VAL A 324 -3.67 -26.00 3.29
CA VAL A 324 -5.02 -25.65 3.74
C VAL A 324 -5.39 -26.36 5.05
N SER A 325 -4.82 -27.53 5.34
CA SER A 325 -5.05 -28.21 6.63
C SER A 325 -4.57 -27.36 7.81
N LYS A 326 -3.46 -26.63 7.64
CA LYS A 326 -3.00 -25.66 8.66
C LYS A 326 -3.99 -24.51 8.84
N ILE A 327 -4.59 -24.00 7.74
CA ILE A 327 -5.60 -22.95 7.83
C ILE A 327 -6.82 -23.45 8.59
N VAL A 328 -7.31 -24.64 8.28
CA VAL A 328 -8.47 -25.26 8.95
C VAL A 328 -8.21 -25.42 10.46
N THR A 329 -7.07 -25.99 10.82
CA THR A 329 -6.68 -26.20 12.22
C THR A 329 -6.55 -24.88 12.97
N TRP A 330 -5.89 -23.89 12.37
CA TRP A 330 -5.75 -22.55 12.94
C TRP A 330 -7.09 -21.83 13.08
N SER A 331 -7.95 -21.88 12.07
CA SER A 331 -9.31 -21.32 12.11
C SER A 331 -10.14 -21.87 13.25
N ALA A 332 -10.04 -23.17 13.52
CA ALA A 332 -10.76 -23.82 14.61
C ALA A 332 -10.29 -23.36 16.01
N SER A 333 -9.06 -22.87 16.13
CA SER A 333 -8.50 -22.35 17.39
C SER A 333 -8.84 -20.87 17.65
N ILE A 334 -9.40 -20.15 16.68
CA ILE A 334 -9.69 -18.72 16.81
C ILE A 334 -11.04 -18.49 17.48
N ASP A 335 -11.04 -17.67 18.51
CA ASP A 335 -12.23 -16.98 19.00
C ASP A 335 -12.42 -15.70 18.16
N TYR A 336 -13.33 -15.76 17.18
CA TYR A 336 -13.53 -14.68 16.21
C TYR A 336 -14.10 -13.41 16.83
N GLU A 337 -14.88 -13.51 17.93
CA GLU A 337 -15.40 -12.34 18.62
C GLU A 337 -14.26 -11.58 19.33
N LYS A 338 -13.45 -12.31 20.06
CA LYS A 338 -12.27 -11.76 20.71
C LYS A 338 -11.27 -11.22 19.69
N ALA A 339 -11.05 -11.97 18.60
CA ALA A 339 -10.16 -11.55 17.50
C ALA A 339 -10.59 -10.21 16.91
N ALA A 340 -11.87 -10.03 16.60
CA ALA A 340 -12.38 -8.80 16.02
C ALA A 340 -12.08 -7.57 16.88
N VAL A 341 -12.30 -7.68 18.19
CA VAL A 341 -12.01 -6.59 19.15
C VAL A 341 -10.50 -6.34 19.24
N SER A 342 -9.72 -7.39 19.52
CA SER A 342 -8.26 -7.27 19.69
C SER A 342 -7.56 -6.74 18.47
N MET A 343 -7.97 -7.20 17.27
CA MET A 343 -7.40 -6.75 16.00
C MET A 343 -7.74 -5.28 15.72
N ARG A 344 -8.95 -4.85 16.01
CA ARG A 344 -9.35 -3.44 15.87
C ARG A 344 -8.54 -2.54 16.78
N GLU A 345 -8.36 -2.93 18.06
CA GLU A 345 -7.51 -2.20 19.00
C GLU A 345 -6.06 -2.13 18.54
N TYR A 346 -5.52 -3.26 18.07
CA TYR A 346 -4.18 -3.32 17.53
C TYR A 346 -4.02 -2.38 16.33
N ALA A 347 -4.99 -2.40 15.39
CA ALA A 347 -4.99 -1.52 14.23
C ALA A 347 -4.99 -0.04 14.64
N THR A 348 -5.83 0.34 15.59
CA THR A 348 -5.91 1.72 16.11
C THR A 348 -4.60 2.18 16.72
N ARG A 349 -3.92 1.31 17.48
CA ARG A 349 -2.67 1.66 18.16
C ARG A 349 -1.45 1.64 17.24
N ASN A 350 -1.41 0.74 16.24
CA ASN A 350 -0.18 0.42 15.51
C ASN A 350 -0.25 0.69 14.01
N LEU A 351 -1.44 0.78 13.42
CA LEU A 351 -1.63 0.85 11.96
C LEU A 351 -2.32 2.13 11.50
N ASP A 352 -2.70 3.02 12.44
CA ASP A 352 -3.29 4.31 12.11
C ASP A 352 -2.22 5.35 11.75
N TRP A 353 -2.51 6.19 10.77
CA TRP A 353 -1.61 7.26 10.35
C TRP A 353 -1.27 8.25 11.47
N GLY A 354 -2.17 8.46 12.44
CA GLY A 354 -1.98 9.40 13.54
C GLY A 354 -0.66 9.18 14.28
N ARG A 355 -0.31 7.92 14.57
CA ARG A 355 0.95 7.58 15.23
C ARG A 355 2.18 8.08 14.46
N TYR A 356 2.23 7.83 13.15
CA TYR A 356 3.38 8.22 12.32
C TYR A 356 3.44 9.72 12.06
N ILE A 357 2.29 10.37 11.97
CA ILE A 357 2.26 11.85 11.87
C ILE A 357 2.87 12.47 13.11
N ASP A 358 2.55 11.99 14.32
CA ASP A 358 3.16 12.46 15.57
C ASP A 358 4.68 12.25 15.58
N GLU A 359 5.16 11.09 15.11
CA GLU A 359 6.61 10.81 15.01
C GLU A 359 7.30 11.72 13.98
N ILE A 360 6.67 11.99 12.84
CA ILE A 360 7.18 12.94 11.82
C ILE A 360 7.26 14.34 12.44
N LEU A 361 6.19 14.80 13.07
CA LEU A 361 6.14 16.13 13.67
C LEU A 361 7.21 16.34 14.74
N LYS A 362 7.45 15.34 15.61
CA LYS A 362 8.55 15.36 16.61
C LYS A 362 9.95 15.40 16.01
N LYS A 363 10.13 14.92 14.78
CA LYS A 363 11.44 14.91 14.12
C LYS A 363 11.77 16.24 13.44
N ILE A 364 10.76 16.99 13.05
CA ILE A 364 10.93 18.27 12.33
C ILE A 364 10.92 19.48 13.27
N TYR A 365 10.51 19.28 14.52
CA TYR A 365 10.49 20.25 15.61
C TYR A 365 11.09 19.70 16.91
#